data_0bd941280fc190bfb37c9db2940a6612
#
_entry.id   0bd941280fc190bfb37c9db2940a6612
#
_cell.length_a   1.000
_cell.length_b   1.000
_cell.length_c   1.000
_cell.angle_alpha   90.00
_cell.angle_beta   90.00
_cell.angle_gamma   90.00
#
_symmetry.space_group_name_H-M   'P 1'
#
loop_
_entity.id
_entity.type
_entity.pdbx_description
1 polymer ?
#
loop_
_entity_poly.entity_id
_entity_poly.type
_entity_poly.pdbx_seq_one_letter_code
_entity_poly.pdbx_strand_id
1 'polypeptide(L)'
;AVTGSRRESHLAIRTAYLVILMTIFLIALLGESGTLRAMAQRGAQAFTIISFGQVFLICLLTPVFMSGAITQEANGQTWDILLTSPLNAFQIVIGNLLGRLFFIFSLLLSTLPIFLVTQFFGGVPGTSIFTALGISVASALIVGAIAITLSVTRTAGRRAVFLFYVAVVFYLAVTWLIDGQLRAPIAL
;
A
#
# COMPACT_ATOMS: atom_id res chain seq x y z
N ALA A 1 -12.54 -27.93 2.13
CA ALA A 1 -11.11 -27.73 2.45
C ALA A 1 -10.50 -26.51 1.76
N VAL A 2 -11.01 -26.07 0.59
CA VAL A 2 -10.43 -24.97 -0.21
C VAL A 2 -10.73 -23.57 0.39
N THR A 3 -11.83 -23.40 1.09
CA THR A 3 -12.23 -22.12 1.71
C THR A 3 -11.39 -21.73 2.93
N GLY A 4 -10.84 -22.70 3.67
CA GLY A 4 -9.97 -22.44 4.83
C GLY A 4 -8.65 -21.81 4.43
N SER A 5 -7.99 -22.32 3.40
CA SER A 5 -6.67 -21.86 2.93
C SER A 5 -6.65 -20.39 2.48
N ARG A 6 -7.71 -19.91 1.83
CA ARG A 6 -7.79 -18.48 1.42
C ARG A 6 -7.99 -17.55 2.61
N ARG A 7 -8.75 -17.96 3.62
CA ARG A 7 -8.98 -17.18 4.84
C ARG A 7 -7.70 -17.05 5.66
N GLU A 8 -6.93 -18.13 5.76
CA GLU A 8 -5.65 -18.14 6.48
C GLU A 8 -4.59 -17.24 5.82
N SER A 9 -4.53 -17.23 4.48
CA SER A 9 -3.59 -16.37 3.77
C SER A 9 -3.88 -14.87 3.94
N HIS A 10 -5.15 -14.47 3.96
CA HIS A 10 -5.53 -13.07 4.21
C HIS A 10 -5.21 -12.63 5.65
N LEU A 11 -5.43 -13.51 6.64
CA LEU A 11 -5.06 -13.26 8.02
C LEU A 11 -3.53 -13.15 8.17
N ALA A 12 -2.78 -14.07 7.56
CA ALA A 12 -1.32 -14.06 7.60
C ALA A 12 -0.73 -12.77 7.03
N ILE A 13 -1.24 -12.28 5.88
CA ILE A 13 -0.78 -11.04 5.27
C ILE A 13 -1.10 -9.84 6.16
N ARG A 14 -2.30 -9.78 6.73
CA ARG A 14 -2.70 -8.71 7.65
C ARG A 14 -1.83 -8.71 8.90
N THR A 15 -1.57 -9.87 9.47
CA THR A 15 -0.72 -10.02 10.65
C THR A 15 0.72 -9.62 10.33
N ALA A 16 1.28 -10.10 9.21
CA ALA A 16 2.63 -9.73 8.77
C ALA A 16 2.76 -8.21 8.56
N TYR A 17 1.79 -7.59 7.89
CA TYR A 17 1.75 -6.15 7.69
C TYR A 17 1.76 -5.37 9.01
N LEU A 18 0.91 -5.75 9.97
CA LEU A 18 0.85 -5.12 11.29
C LEU A 18 2.13 -5.37 12.11
N VAL A 19 2.70 -6.57 12.05
CA VAL A 19 3.97 -6.90 12.72
C VAL A 19 5.10 -6.04 12.18
N ILE A 20 5.20 -5.87 10.87
CA ILE A 20 6.21 -5.00 10.26
C ILE A 20 6.05 -3.56 10.75
N LEU A 21 4.85 -3.00 10.69
CA LEU A 21 4.60 -1.63 11.13
C LEU A 21 4.83 -1.46 12.64
N MET A 22 4.43 -2.44 13.45
CA MET A 22 4.66 -2.43 14.89
C MET A 22 6.15 -2.53 15.22
N THR A 23 6.90 -3.32 14.47
CA THR A 23 8.36 -3.41 14.62
C THR A 23 9.03 -2.07 14.28
N ILE A 24 8.63 -1.45 13.17
CA ILE A 24 9.10 -0.10 12.78
C ILE A 24 8.78 0.92 13.89
N PHE A 25 7.57 0.86 14.44
CA PHE A 25 7.14 1.73 15.54
C PHE A 25 8.01 1.54 16.78
N LEU A 26 8.23 0.30 17.21
CA LEU A 26 9.06 0.01 18.37
C LEU A 26 10.51 0.47 18.18
N ILE A 27 11.09 0.25 17.00
CA ILE A 27 12.43 0.73 16.66
C ILE A 27 12.49 2.27 16.72
N ALA A 28 11.47 2.95 16.18
CA ALA A 28 11.40 4.41 16.20
C ALA A 28 11.29 5.01 17.63
N LEU A 29 10.80 4.23 18.58
CA LEU A 29 10.71 4.63 19.98
C LEU A 29 11.98 4.31 20.79
N LEU A 30 12.91 3.50 20.27
CA LEU A 30 14.15 3.19 20.98
C LEU A 30 15.00 4.45 21.15
N GLY A 31 15.43 4.68 22.38
CA GLY A 31 16.32 5.78 22.76
C GLY A 31 15.93 6.42 24.09
N GLU A 32 16.81 7.24 24.66
CA GLU A 32 16.58 7.88 25.96
C GLU A 32 15.52 8.98 25.86
N SER A 33 14.53 8.94 26.76
CA SER A 33 13.45 9.91 26.87
C SER A 33 13.50 10.57 28.25
N GLY A 34 14.25 11.68 28.35
CA GLY A 34 14.39 12.39 29.63
C GLY A 34 13.37 13.50 29.87
N THR A 35 12.76 14.07 28.81
CA THR A 35 11.86 15.22 28.92
C THR A 35 10.58 15.02 28.10
N LEU A 36 9.46 15.63 28.53
CA LEU A 36 8.19 15.62 27.81
C LEU A 36 8.34 16.10 26.35
N ARG A 37 9.20 17.11 26.13
CA ARG A 37 9.48 17.63 24.79
C ARG A 37 10.19 16.62 23.91
N ALA A 38 11.14 15.85 24.46
CA ALA A 38 11.82 14.78 23.76
C ALA A 38 10.85 13.63 23.41
N MET A 39 9.92 13.30 24.30
CA MET A 39 8.87 12.31 24.04
C MET A 39 7.95 12.73 22.89
N ALA A 40 7.49 13.99 22.90
CA ALA A 40 6.65 14.53 21.82
C ALA A 40 7.37 14.53 20.46
N GLN A 41 8.64 14.90 20.43
CA GLN A 41 9.45 14.88 19.21
C GLN A 41 9.63 13.46 18.66
N ARG A 42 9.82 12.47 19.53
CA ARG A 42 9.90 11.05 19.14
C ARG A 42 8.56 10.53 18.63
N GLY A 43 7.45 10.90 19.27
CA GLY A 43 6.11 10.56 18.77
C GLY A 43 5.89 11.07 17.35
N ALA A 44 6.29 12.32 17.06
CA ALA A 44 6.21 12.90 15.73
C ALA A 44 7.14 12.20 14.72
N GLN A 45 8.37 11.86 15.12
CA GLN A 45 9.29 11.09 14.26
C GLN A 45 8.78 9.69 13.98
N ALA A 46 8.31 8.97 14.99
CA ALA A 46 7.72 7.64 14.84
C ALA A 46 6.51 7.68 13.91
N PHE A 47 5.60 8.66 14.08
CA PHE A 47 4.47 8.87 13.19
C PHE A 47 4.92 9.06 11.73
N THR A 48 5.93 9.88 11.51
CA THR A 48 6.45 10.14 10.16
C THR A 48 7.00 8.86 9.52
N ILE A 49 7.84 8.12 10.25
CA ILE A 49 8.44 6.87 9.76
C ILE A 49 7.37 5.83 9.46
N ILE A 50 6.37 5.67 10.34
CA ILE A 50 5.27 4.72 10.13
C ILE A 50 4.42 5.13 8.93
N SER A 51 4.12 6.43 8.77
CA SER A 51 3.32 6.93 7.64
C SER A 51 3.99 6.64 6.30
N PHE A 52 5.29 6.90 6.18
CA PHE A 52 6.06 6.52 4.99
C PHE A 52 6.14 5.02 4.80
N GLY A 53 6.41 4.26 5.86
CA GLY A 53 6.45 2.80 5.82
C GLY A 53 5.11 2.21 5.39
N GLN A 54 3.99 2.76 5.86
CA GLN A 54 2.64 2.36 5.47
C GLN A 54 2.39 2.60 3.98
N VAL A 55 2.68 3.79 3.46
CA VAL A 55 2.52 4.11 2.03
C VAL A 55 3.40 3.17 1.19
N PHE A 56 4.64 2.96 1.59
CA PHE A 56 5.56 2.04 0.91
C PHE A 56 5.01 0.62 0.86
N LEU A 57 4.57 0.07 2.00
CA LEU A 57 4.00 -1.28 2.08
C LEU A 57 2.73 -1.41 1.24
N ILE A 58 1.85 -0.41 1.25
CA ILE A 58 0.64 -0.40 0.42
C ILE A 58 0.99 -0.36 -1.06
N CYS A 59 1.92 0.49 -1.48
CA CYS A 59 2.40 0.53 -2.86
C CYS A 59 3.03 -0.79 -3.30
N LEU A 60 3.67 -1.52 -2.37
CA LEU A 60 4.25 -2.83 -2.64
C LEU A 60 3.20 -3.95 -2.68
N LEU A 61 2.22 -3.94 -1.78
CA LEU A 61 1.21 -4.99 -1.70
C LEU A 61 0.13 -4.85 -2.78
N THR A 62 -0.26 -3.62 -3.13
CA THR A 62 -1.36 -3.36 -4.07
C THR A 62 -1.19 -4.07 -5.41
N PRO A 63 -0.05 -4.01 -6.13
CA PRO A 63 0.11 -4.71 -7.40
C PRO A 63 0.05 -6.22 -7.26
N VAL A 64 0.53 -6.77 -6.14
CA VAL A 64 0.47 -8.22 -5.86
C VAL A 64 -0.98 -8.68 -5.78
N PHE A 65 -1.83 -7.94 -5.08
CA PHE A 65 -3.25 -8.26 -4.99
C PHE A 65 -4.01 -8.05 -6.29
N MET A 66 -3.62 -7.02 -7.07
CA MET A 66 -4.28 -6.68 -8.32
C MET A 66 -3.89 -7.61 -9.48
N SER A 67 -2.67 -8.16 -9.49
CA SER A 67 -2.18 -9.01 -10.60
C SER A 67 -2.98 -10.29 -10.80
N GLY A 68 -3.60 -10.83 -9.74
CA GLY A 68 -4.48 -12.00 -9.81
C GLY A 68 -5.92 -11.68 -10.27
N ALA A 69 -6.27 -10.41 -10.50
CA ALA A 69 -7.65 -10.02 -10.79
C ALA A 69 -8.18 -10.68 -12.06
N ILE A 70 -7.40 -10.59 -13.13
CA ILE A 70 -7.86 -11.02 -14.47
C ILE A 70 -7.43 -12.46 -14.76
N THR A 71 -6.27 -12.91 -14.26
CA THR A 71 -5.81 -14.29 -14.46
C THR A 71 -6.67 -15.34 -13.74
N GLN A 72 -7.35 -14.98 -12.66
CA GLN A 72 -8.29 -15.87 -11.97
C GLN A 72 -9.64 -15.97 -12.71
N GLU A 73 -10.05 -14.92 -13.38
CA GLU A 73 -11.28 -14.88 -14.19
C GLU A 73 -11.07 -15.42 -15.61
N ALA A 74 -9.85 -15.36 -16.14
CA ALA A 74 -9.48 -15.92 -17.44
C ALA A 74 -9.40 -17.46 -17.47
N ASN A 75 -9.59 -18.14 -16.33
CA ASN A 75 -9.82 -19.58 -16.35
C ASN A 75 -11.19 -19.87 -16.99
N GLY A 76 -11.16 -20.50 -18.17
CA GLY A 76 -12.22 -20.60 -19.17
C GLY A 76 -13.64 -20.98 -18.73
N GLN A 77 -13.85 -21.43 -17.48
CA GLN A 77 -15.20 -21.71 -16.96
C GLN A 77 -15.93 -20.47 -16.43
N THR A 78 -15.20 -19.43 -16.05
CA THR A 78 -15.78 -18.20 -15.50
C THR A 78 -16.08 -17.18 -16.60
N TRP A 79 -15.32 -17.21 -17.71
CA TRP A 79 -15.54 -16.35 -18.87
C TRP A 79 -16.90 -16.59 -19.52
N ASP A 80 -17.28 -17.85 -19.70
CA ASP A 80 -18.56 -18.20 -20.34
C ASP A 80 -19.76 -17.71 -19.52
N ILE A 81 -19.65 -17.73 -18.19
CA ILE A 81 -20.69 -17.22 -17.28
C ILE A 81 -20.70 -15.67 -17.30
N LEU A 82 -19.53 -15.03 -17.36
CA LEU A 82 -19.41 -13.57 -17.42
C LEU A 82 -19.93 -13.00 -18.74
N LEU A 83 -19.72 -13.68 -19.87
CA LEU A 83 -20.21 -13.28 -21.19
C LEU A 83 -21.72 -13.49 -21.35
N THR A 84 -22.34 -14.37 -20.58
CA THR A 84 -23.81 -14.53 -20.52
C THR A 84 -24.50 -13.56 -19.56
N SER A 85 -23.73 -12.84 -18.73
CA SER A 85 -24.24 -11.83 -17.82
C SER A 85 -24.49 -10.50 -18.54
N PRO A 86 -25.56 -9.75 -18.22
CA PRO A 86 -25.85 -8.44 -18.80
C PRO A 86 -24.91 -7.33 -18.29
N LEU A 87 -23.74 -7.67 -17.75
CA LEU A 87 -22.78 -6.72 -17.17
C LEU A 87 -21.87 -6.13 -18.26
N ASN A 88 -21.70 -4.81 -18.24
CA ASN A 88 -20.71 -4.12 -19.09
C ASN A 88 -19.28 -4.42 -18.61
N ALA A 89 -18.32 -4.51 -19.55
CA ALA A 89 -16.90 -4.71 -19.24
C ALA A 89 -16.36 -3.73 -18.17
N PHE A 90 -16.83 -2.50 -18.19
CA PHE A 90 -16.49 -1.47 -17.20
C PHE A 90 -16.98 -1.83 -15.79
N GLN A 91 -18.18 -2.38 -15.64
CA GLN A 91 -18.73 -2.82 -14.36
C GLN A 91 -17.93 -3.99 -13.78
N ILE A 92 -17.50 -4.90 -14.64
CA ILE A 92 -16.67 -6.05 -14.24
C ILE A 92 -15.31 -5.57 -13.71
N VAL A 93 -14.65 -4.68 -14.45
CA VAL A 93 -13.33 -4.14 -14.06
C VAL A 93 -13.41 -3.33 -12.76
N ILE A 94 -14.40 -2.45 -12.63
CA ILE A 94 -14.58 -1.67 -11.40
C ILE A 94 -14.98 -2.55 -10.22
N GLY A 95 -15.87 -3.53 -10.42
CA GLY A 95 -16.26 -4.45 -9.34
C GLY A 95 -15.06 -5.22 -8.79
N ASN A 96 -14.18 -5.68 -9.68
CA ASN A 96 -12.93 -6.36 -9.31
C ASN A 96 -11.96 -5.43 -8.59
N LEU A 97 -11.80 -4.21 -9.10
CA LEU A 97 -10.97 -3.18 -8.46
C LEU A 97 -11.45 -2.90 -7.04
N LEU A 98 -12.74 -2.60 -6.88
CA LEU A 98 -13.33 -2.25 -5.59
C LEU A 98 -13.25 -3.41 -4.59
N GLY A 99 -13.54 -4.65 -5.01
CA GLY A 99 -13.45 -5.81 -4.14
C GLY A 99 -12.05 -6.03 -3.58
N ARG A 100 -11.02 -5.79 -4.37
CA ARG A 100 -9.62 -5.92 -3.94
C ARG A 100 -9.14 -4.72 -3.14
N LEU A 101 -9.56 -3.51 -3.51
CA LEU A 101 -9.30 -2.29 -2.74
C LEU A 101 -9.94 -2.35 -1.36
N PHE A 102 -11.09 -3.02 -1.21
CA PHE A 102 -11.71 -3.22 0.10
C PHE A 102 -10.79 -3.97 1.08
N PHE A 103 -10.05 -4.96 0.58
CA PHE A 103 -9.05 -5.65 1.40
C PHE A 103 -7.91 -4.71 1.81
N ILE A 104 -7.38 -3.91 0.86
CA ILE A 104 -6.33 -2.92 1.15
C ILE A 104 -6.83 -1.86 2.13
N PHE A 105 -8.07 -1.40 1.97
CA PHE A 105 -8.71 -0.48 2.90
C PHE A 105 -8.83 -1.08 4.32
N SER A 106 -9.16 -2.36 4.42
CA SER A 106 -9.17 -3.08 5.71
C SER A 106 -7.76 -3.15 6.35
N LEU A 107 -6.70 -3.28 5.55
CA LEU A 107 -5.32 -3.19 6.05
C LEU A 107 -5.02 -1.80 6.60
N LEU A 108 -5.40 -0.74 5.87
CA LEU A 108 -5.22 0.65 6.30
C LEU A 108 -5.96 0.95 7.61
N LEU A 109 -7.19 0.51 7.73
CA LEU A 109 -7.95 0.66 8.99
C LEU A 109 -7.29 -0.08 10.16
N SER A 110 -6.60 -1.17 9.90
CA SER A 110 -5.89 -1.92 10.94
C SER A 110 -4.68 -1.17 11.50
N THR A 111 -4.16 -0.13 10.82
CA THR A 111 -3.06 0.72 11.33
C THR A 111 -3.54 1.85 12.23
N LEU A 112 -4.83 2.14 12.25
CA LEU A 112 -5.40 3.19 13.12
C LEU A 112 -4.97 3.07 14.58
N PRO A 113 -5.01 1.90 15.24
CA PRO A 113 -4.56 1.78 16.62
C PRO A 113 -3.09 2.20 16.82
N ILE A 114 -2.22 1.89 15.86
CA ILE A 114 -0.80 2.27 15.92
C ILE A 114 -0.66 3.79 15.86
N PHE A 115 -1.38 4.45 14.95
CA PHE A 115 -1.39 5.90 14.85
C PHE A 115 -1.97 6.58 16.11
N LEU A 116 -3.02 6.01 16.69
CA LEU A 116 -3.58 6.55 17.93
C LEU A 116 -2.57 6.48 19.08
N VAL A 117 -1.78 5.41 19.16
CA VAL A 117 -0.71 5.31 20.16
C VAL A 117 0.33 6.41 19.97
N THR A 118 0.70 6.78 18.74
CA THR A 118 1.64 7.90 18.51
C THR A 118 1.12 9.24 19.05
N GLN A 119 -0.19 9.43 19.09
CA GLN A 119 -0.82 10.63 19.66
C GLN A 119 -0.59 10.76 21.18
N PHE A 120 -0.56 9.65 21.92
CA PHE A 120 -0.32 9.67 23.37
C PHE A 120 1.07 10.18 23.74
N PHE A 121 2.05 10.05 22.84
CA PHE A 121 3.38 10.64 23.05
C PHE A 121 3.40 12.17 22.87
N GLY A 122 2.31 12.75 22.35
CA GLY A 122 2.24 14.19 22.03
C GLY A 122 2.98 14.53 20.73
N GLY A 123 2.72 15.70 20.19
CA GLY A 123 3.41 16.19 18.97
C GLY A 123 2.78 15.79 17.65
N VAL A 124 1.75 14.92 17.63
CA VAL A 124 1.01 14.55 16.42
C VAL A 124 -0.44 15.05 16.52
N PRO A 125 -0.86 16.03 15.72
CA PRO A 125 -2.26 16.44 15.66
C PRO A 125 -3.11 15.37 14.99
N GLY A 126 -4.35 15.16 15.47
CA GLY A 126 -5.27 14.16 14.93
C GLY A 126 -5.53 14.33 13.43
N THR A 127 -5.54 15.56 12.92
CA THR A 127 -5.66 15.87 11.48
C THR A 127 -4.58 15.22 10.64
N SER A 128 -3.35 15.10 11.16
CA SER A 128 -2.24 14.45 10.45
C SER A 128 -2.46 12.95 10.25
N ILE A 129 -3.16 12.28 11.16
CA ILE A 129 -3.51 10.86 11.02
C ILE A 129 -4.48 10.68 9.85
N PHE A 130 -5.53 11.51 9.77
CA PHE A 130 -6.49 11.44 8.67
C PHE A 130 -5.86 11.80 7.32
N THR A 131 -4.94 12.76 7.28
CA THR A 131 -4.21 13.11 6.05
C THR A 131 -3.29 11.98 5.61
N ALA A 132 -2.56 11.34 6.53
CA ALA A 132 -1.70 10.18 6.23
C ALA A 132 -2.51 8.99 5.69
N LEU A 133 -3.67 8.69 6.30
CA LEU A 133 -4.58 7.67 5.80
C LEU A 133 -5.16 8.05 4.43
N GLY A 134 -5.55 9.29 4.23
CA GLY A 134 -6.06 9.79 2.95
C GLY A 134 -5.02 9.66 1.82
N ILE A 135 -3.76 10.02 2.08
CA ILE A 135 -2.65 9.85 1.15
C ILE A 135 -2.43 8.36 0.84
N SER A 136 -2.49 7.49 1.86
CA SER A 136 -2.33 6.04 1.66
C SER A 136 -3.45 5.44 0.82
N VAL A 137 -4.70 5.87 1.02
CA VAL A 137 -5.85 5.46 0.20
C VAL A 137 -5.68 5.95 -1.24
N ALA A 138 -5.33 7.22 -1.44
CA ALA A 138 -5.09 7.78 -2.77
C ALA A 138 -3.96 7.04 -3.50
N SER A 139 -2.87 6.74 -2.82
CA SER A 139 -1.75 5.95 -3.35
C SER A 139 -2.20 4.55 -3.75
N ALA A 140 -3.01 3.87 -2.91
CA ALA A 140 -3.57 2.55 -3.21
C ALA A 140 -4.46 2.57 -4.45
N LEU A 141 -5.29 3.61 -4.61
CA LEU A 141 -6.17 3.78 -5.78
C LEU A 141 -5.36 3.97 -7.07
N ILE A 142 -4.37 4.85 -7.05
CA ILE A 142 -3.52 5.15 -8.22
C ILE A 142 -2.73 3.88 -8.62
N VAL A 143 -2.04 3.28 -7.65
CA VAL A 143 -1.24 2.07 -7.90
C VAL A 143 -2.14 0.90 -8.33
N GLY A 144 -3.33 0.76 -7.73
CA GLY A 144 -4.31 -0.25 -8.08
C GLY A 144 -4.83 -0.09 -9.50
N ALA A 145 -5.15 1.13 -9.92
CA ALA A 145 -5.59 1.44 -11.28
C ALA A 145 -4.50 1.10 -12.32
N ILE A 146 -3.26 1.49 -12.07
CA ILE A 146 -2.11 1.16 -12.94
C ILE A 146 -1.91 -0.36 -13.00
N ALA A 147 -1.95 -1.05 -11.86
CA ALA A 147 -1.76 -2.49 -11.80
C ALA A 147 -2.84 -3.27 -12.57
N ILE A 148 -4.10 -2.84 -12.50
CA ILE A 148 -5.17 -3.46 -13.29
C ILE A 148 -4.97 -3.18 -14.78
N THR A 149 -4.65 -1.96 -15.16
CA THR A 149 -4.40 -1.61 -16.58
C THR A 149 -3.29 -2.49 -17.17
N LEU A 150 -2.19 -2.69 -16.43
CA LEU A 150 -1.11 -3.60 -16.83
C LEU A 150 -1.55 -5.07 -16.85
N SER A 151 -2.46 -5.49 -15.98
CA SER A 151 -2.98 -6.85 -15.92
C SER A 151 -3.86 -7.20 -17.13
N VAL A 152 -4.53 -6.22 -17.74
CA VAL A 152 -5.34 -6.40 -18.97
C VAL A 152 -4.44 -6.64 -20.19
N THR A 153 -3.24 -6.06 -20.22
CA THR A 153 -2.28 -6.37 -21.28
C THR A 153 -1.79 -7.81 -21.11
N ARG A 154 -1.99 -8.68 -22.10
CA ARG A 154 -1.79 -10.15 -22.15
C ARG A 154 -0.47 -10.72 -21.54
N THR A 155 0.22 -9.96 -20.71
CA THR A 155 1.40 -10.41 -19.99
C THR A 155 0.98 -11.21 -18.76
N ALA A 156 1.44 -12.46 -18.66
CA ALA A 156 1.17 -13.34 -17.52
C ALA A 156 1.36 -12.58 -16.20
N GLY A 157 0.39 -12.68 -15.27
CA GLY A 157 0.27 -11.84 -14.07
C GLY A 157 1.56 -11.57 -13.28
N ARG A 158 2.49 -12.53 -13.21
CA ARG A 158 3.83 -12.35 -12.60
C ARG A 158 4.70 -11.34 -13.35
N ARG A 159 4.66 -11.34 -14.69
CA ARG A 159 5.45 -10.42 -15.51
C ARG A 159 4.92 -8.98 -15.41
N ALA A 160 3.60 -8.81 -15.31
CA ALA A 160 2.99 -7.50 -15.12
C ALA A 160 3.42 -6.87 -13.77
N VAL A 161 3.43 -7.65 -12.68
CA VAL A 161 3.92 -7.20 -11.37
C VAL A 161 5.40 -6.82 -11.43
N PHE A 162 6.22 -7.66 -12.06
CA PHE A 162 7.64 -7.38 -12.21
C PHE A 162 7.90 -6.09 -13.01
N LEU A 163 7.23 -5.92 -14.16
CA LEU A 163 7.32 -4.70 -14.97
C LEU A 163 6.86 -3.46 -14.19
N PHE A 164 5.81 -3.58 -13.39
CA PHE A 164 5.36 -2.49 -12.53
C PHE A 164 6.46 -2.06 -11.54
N TYR A 165 7.09 -3.01 -10.83
CA TYR A 165 8.15 -2.66 -9.89
C TYR A 165 9.39 -2.10 -10.59
N VAL A 166 9.76 -2.64 -11.75
CA VAL A 166 10.85 -2.09 -12.56
C VAL A 166 10.55 -0.65 -12.97
N ALA A 167 9.32 -0.36 -13.40
CA ALA A 167 8.90 0.99 -13.76
C ALA A 167 8.93 1.95 -12.55
N VAL A 168 8.49 1.51 -11.37
CA VAL A 168 8.53 2.30 -10.15
C VAL A 168 9.97 2.57 -9.72
N VAL A 169 10.83 1.56 -9.72
CA VAL A 169 12.26 1.72 -9.37
C VAL A 169 12.95 2.65 -10.37
N PHE A 170 12.67 2.49 -11.65
CA PHE A 170 13.19 3.38 -12.69
C PHE A 170 12.74 4.83 -12.49
N TYR A 171 11.45 5.04 -12.21
CA TYR A 171 10.91 6.37 -11.91
C TYR A 171 11.60 7.00 -10.70
N LEU A 172 11.76 6.26 -9.60
CA LEU A 172 12.44 6.74 -8.40
C LEU A 172 13.92 7.06 -8.66
N ALA A 173 14.61 6.21 -9.44
CA ALA A 173 16.01 6.45 -9.82
C ALA A 173 16.15 7.72 -10.66
N VAL A 174 15.29 7.92 -11.65
CA VAL A 174 15.28 9.13 -12.47
C VAL A 174 14.99 10.37 -11.64
N THR A 175 13.99 10.30 -10.75
CA THR A 175 13.64 11.42 -9.86
C THR A 175 14.79 11.76 -8.93
N TRP A 176 15.47 10.76 -8.36
CA TRP A 176 16.62 10.95 -7.50
C TRP A 176 17.80 11.58 -8.25
N LEU A 177 18.07 11.15 -9.49
CA LEU A 177 19.11 11.72 -10.35
C LEU A 177 18.82 13.19 -10.68
N ILE A 178 17.57 13.51 -11.02
CA ILE A 178 17.16 14.88 -11.34
C ILE A 178 17.28 15.76 -10.10
N ASP A 179 16.80 15.30 -8.94
CA ASP A 179 16.88 16.05 -7.67
C ASP A 179 18.34 16.26 -7.25
N GLY A 180 19.19 15.26 -7.44
CA GLY A 180 20.65 15.36 -7.22
C GLY A 180 21.32 16.41 -8.11
N GLN A 181 20.91 16.54 -9.38
CA GLN A 181 21.43 17.55 -10.28
C GLN A 181 20.93 18.96 -9.94
N LEU A 182 19.66 19.09 -9.50
CA LEU A 182 19.06 20.35 -9.13
C LEU A 182 19.61 20.89 -7.79
N ARG A 183 20.02 20.00 -6.89
CA ARG A 183 20.63 20.38 -5.60
C ARG A 183 22.16 20.50 -5.64
N ALA A 184 22.80 20.14 -6.76
CA ALA A 184 24.21 20.41 -6.93
C ALA A 184 24.43 21.93 -6.82
N PRO A 185 25.22 22.45 -5.83
CA PRO A 185 25.47 23.88 -5.74
C PRO A 185 26.15 24.30 -7.03
N ILE A 186 25.59 25.34 -7.67
CA ILE A 186 26.30 26.03 -8.74
C ILE A 186 27.54 26.62 -8.06
N ALA A 187 28.65 25.89 -8.14
CA ALA A 187 29.94 26.40 -7.69
C ALA A 187 30.34 27.50 -8.68
N LEU A 188 30.04 28.71 -8.33
CA LEU A 188 30.62 29.94 -8.85
C LEU A 188 31.76 30.38 -7.95
#